data_55e4bc0b9f0c341de65a8803ff1bbb4c
#
_entry.id   55e4bc0b9f0c341de65a8803ff1bbb4c
#
_cell.length_a   1.000
_cell.length_b   1.000
_cell.length_c   1.000
_cell.angle_alpha   90.00
_cell.angle_beta   90.00
_cell.angle_gamma   90.00
#
_symmetry.space_group_name_H-M   'P 1'
#
loop_
_entity.id
_entity.type
_entity.pdbx_description
1 polymer ?
#
loop_
_entity_poly.entity_id
_entity_poly.type
_entity_poly.pdbx_seq_one_letter_code
_entity_poly.pdbx_strand_id
1 'polypeptide(L)'
;MKTKTYVKGVAALCALAAVACTGVQQSRGDVAVYLDESQPLEKRVEDALSRMTLEEKVGLLHAQSKFSSAGVPRLGIPEVWCTDGPHGIRPEVLWDEWDQAGWTNDSCTAFPALTCLAATWNPEMSALYGKSIGEEARYREKDILLGPG
;
A
#
# COMPACT_ATOMS: atom_id res chain seq x y z
N MET A 1 -37.10 63.28 0.13
CA MET A 1 -35.72 63.81 0.03
C MET A 1 -34.82 63.01 0.93
N LYS A 2 -33.83 62.34 0.44
CA LYS A 2 -32.75 61.45 1.03
C LYS A 2 -32.77 60.01 0.46
N THR A 3 -32.38 59.87 -0.76
CA THR A 3 -31.96 58.61 -1.38
C THR A 3 -30.69 58.87 -2.17
N LYS A 4 -29.53 59.02 -1.51
CA LYS A 4 -28.23 59.18 -2.21
C LYS A 4 -27.00 58.70 -1.36
N THR A 5 -27.11 57.69 -0.56
CA THR A 5 -25.92 57.29 0.23
C THR A 5 -25.60 55.79 0.22
N TYR A 6 -26.34 54.96 -0.53
CA TYR A 6 -26.11 53.50 -0.52
C TYR A 6 -25.35 52.95 -1.75
N VAL A 7 -25.08 53.77 -2.76
CA VAL A 7 -24.43 53.26 -3.96
C VAL A 7 -22.91 53.30 -3.91
N LYS A 8 -22.31 54.03 -2.98
CA LYS A 8 -20.83 54.11 -2.89
C LYS A 8 -20.19 53.04 -1.99
N GLY A 9 -20.97 52.33 -1.21
CA GLY A 9 -20.44 51.27 -0.33
C GLY A 9 -20.30 49.88 -1.00
N VAL A 10 -21.12 49.62 -2.03
CA VAL A 10 -21.13 48.31 -2.68
C VAL A 10 -20.00 48.14 -3.71
N ALA A 11 -19.55 49.23 -4.30
CA ALA A 11 -18.44 49.20 -5.26
C ALA A 11 -17.07 49.00 -4.61
N ALA A 12 -16.90 49.33 -3.35
CA ALA A 12 -15.65 49.16 -2.62
C ALA A 12 -15.48 47.71 -2.08
N LEU A 13 -16.57 46.99 -1.82
CA LEU A 13 -16.51 45.59 -1.37
C LEU A 13 -16.22 44.60 -2.52
N CYS A 14 -16.61 44.91 -3.74
CA CYS A 14 -16.31 44.07 -4.90
C CYS A 14 -14.85 44.16 -5.37
N ALA A 15 -14.15 45.26 -5.06
CA ALA A 15 -12.74 45.41 -5.45
C ALA A 15 -11.77 44.64 -4.52
N LEU A 16 -12.18 44.34 -3.29
CA LEU A 16 -11.37 43.55 -2.34
C LEU A 16 -11.53 42.03 -2.54
N ALA A 17 -12.60 41.57 -3.17
CA ALA A 17 -12.81 40.16 -3.47
C ALA A 17 -12.05 39.68 -4.71
N ALA A 18 -11.61 40.59 -5.58
CA ALA A 18 -10.89 40.24 -6.81
C ALA A 18 -9.37 40.02 -6.62
N VAL A 19 -8.82 40.38 -5.48
CA VAL A 19 -7.37 40.20 -5.19
C VAL A 19 -7.08 38.85 -4.49
N ALA A 20 -8.11 38.16 -3.98
CA ALA A 20 -7.96 36.86 -3.32
C ALA A 20 -7.96 35.66 -4.29
N CYS A 21 -8.14 35.90 -5.60
CA CYS A 21 -8.08 34.85 -6.63
C CYS A 21 -6.82 34.88 -7.51
N THR A 22 -5.76 35.56 -7.07
CA THR A 22 -4.44 35.27 -7.64
C THR A 22 -4.03 33.93 -7.11
N GLY A 23 -4.22 32.91 -7.98
CA GLY A 23 -3.98 31.53 -7.69
C GLY A 23 -2.63 31.34 -6.99
N VAL A 24 -2.69 30.67 -5.87
CA VAL A 24 -1.62 29.80 -5.47
C VAL A 24 -1.43 28.85 -6.64
N GLN A 25 -0.54 29.24 -7.53
CA GLN A 25 0.02 28.34 -8.52
C GLN A 25 0.80 27.33 -7.66
N GLN A 26 0.09 26.28 -7.27
CA GLN A 26 0.70 25.09 -6.71
C GLN A 26 1.70 24.68 -7.80
N SER A 27 2.97 25.00 -7.56
CA SER A 27 4.07 24.41 -8.33
C SER A 27 3.71 22.93 -8.34
N ARG A 28 3.47 22.34 -9.50
CA ARG A 28 3.56 20.90 -9.67
C ARG A 28 4.99 20.58 -9.28
N GLY A 29 5.20 20.34 -7.99
CA GLY A 29 6.46 19.79 -7.51
C GLY A 29 6.69 18.56 -8.36
N ASP A 30 7.86 18.47 -8.98
CA ASP A 30 8.22 17.33 -9.80
C ASP A 30 7.88 16.08 -9.00
N VAL A 31 6.93 15.30 -9.52
CA VAL A 31 6.56 14.02 -8.92
C VAL A 31 7.85 13.21 -8.87
N ALA A 32 8.21 12.71 -7.69
CA ALA A 32 9.41 11.92 -7.55
C ALA A 32 9.37 10.73 -8.52
N VAL A 33 10.48 10.42 -9.18
CA VAL A 33 10.53 9.41 -10.25
C VAL A 33 10.01 8.05 -9.76
N TYR A 34 10.26 7.68 -8.51
CA TYR A 34 9.78 6.40 -7.96
C TYR A 34 8.25 6.32 -7.83
N LEU A 35 7.55 7.46 -7.79
CA LEU A 35 6.09 7.53 -7.75
C LEU A 35 5.44 7.57 -9.14
N ASP A 36 6.23 7.83 -10.17
CA ASP A 36 5.75 7.91 -11.56
C ASP A 36 5.72 6.52 -12.20
N GLU A 37 4.55 5.92 -12.28
CA GLU A 37 4.34 4.57 -12.85
C GLU A 37 4.68 4.49 -14.35
N SER A 38 4.78 5.61 -15.05
CA SER A 38 5.19 5.64 -16.46
C SER A 38 6.69 5.44 -16.66
N GLN A 39 7.50 5.59 -15.61
CA GLN A 39 8.94 5.40 -15.68
C GLN A 39 9.32 3.92 -15.60
N PRO A 40 10.43 3.53 -16.25
CA PRO A 40 10.98 2.19 -16.12
C PRO A 40 11.23 1.81 -14.64
N LEU A 41 10.97 0.53 -14.31
CA LEU A 41 11.09 0.02 -12.94
C LEU A 41 12.46 0.30 -12.33
N GLU A 42 13.52 0.06 -13.08
CA GLU A 42 14.91 0.27 -12.63
C GLU A 42 15.15 1.73 -12.20
N LYS A 43 14.67 2.70 -12.99
CA LYS A 43 14.79 4.12 -12.65
C LYS A 43 14.00 4.47 -11.38
N ARG A 44 12.83 3.88 -11.22
CA ARG A 44 12.01 4.07 -10.01
C ARG A 44 12.71 3.51 -8.78
N VAL A 45 13.31 2.33 -8.90
CA VAL A 45 14.06 1.69 -7.82
C VAL A 45 15.30 2.52 -7.46
N GLU A 46 16.08 2.96 -8.44
CA GLU A 46 17.27 3.78 -8.23
C GLU A 46 16.92 5.12 -7.54
N ASP A 47 15.85 5.79 -7.98
CA ASP A 47 15.39 7.04 -7.37
C ASP A 47 14.94 6.82 -5.92
N ALA A 48 14.16 5.78 -5.64
CA ALA A 48 13.76 5.43 -4.28
C ALA A 48 14.97 5.16 -3.39
N LEU A 49 15.91 4.33 -3.84
CA LEU A 49 17.13 4.00 -3.12
C LEU A 49 18.02 5.23 -2.87
N SER A 50 18.10 6.15 -3.83
CA SER A 50 18.88 7.38 -3.68
C SER A 50 18.37 8.29 -2.56
N ARG A 51 17.08 8.21 -2.27
CA ARG A 51 16.38 9.02 -1.25
C ARG A 51 16.42 8.39 0.13
N MET A 52 16.68 7.09 0.23
CA MET A 52 16.73 6.36 1.50
C MET A 52 18.02 6.65 2.27
N THR A 53 17.90 6.76 3.59
CA THR A 53 19.06 6.75 4.49
C THR A 53 19.66 5.35 4.57
N LEU A 54 20.84 5.24 5.17
CA LEU A 54 21.47 3.94 5.39
C LEU A 54 20.62 3.05 6.30
N GLU A 55 20.07 3.64 7.36
CA GLU A 55 19.21 2.95 8.33
C GLU A 55 17.95 2.42 7.66
N GLU A 56 17.31 3.22 6.80
CA GLU A 56 16.14 2.78 6.04
C GLU A 56 16.47 1.61 5.10
N LYS A 57 17.60 1.67 4.41
CA LYS A 57 18.08 0.58 3.55
C LYS A 57 18.34 -0.70 4.34
N VAL A 58 19.00 -0.58 5.49
CA VAL A 58 19.26 -1.72 6.37
C VAL A 58 17.96 -2.30 6.91
N GLY A 59 16.99 -1.44 7.30
CA GLY A 59 15.67 -1.85 7.77
C GLY A 59 14.91 -2.72 6.78
N LEU A 60 15.06 -2.48 5.46
CA LEU A 60 14.44 -3.30 4.42
C LEU A 60 15.05 -4.70 4.27
N LEU A 61 16.25 -4.95 4.81
CA LEU A 61 16.98 -6.21 4.64
C LEU A 61 16.69 -7.26 5.72
N HIS A 62 15.89 -6.92 6.70
CA HIS A 62 15.54 -7.84 7.78
C HIS A 62 14.06 -7.71 8.18
N ALA A 63 13.53 -8.73 8.82
CA ALA A 63 12.20 -8.69 9.39
C ALA A 63 12.13 -7.70 10.55
N GLN A 64 11.06 -6.93 10.62
CA GLN A 64 10.73 -6.08 11.77
C GLN A 64 9.77 -6.77 12.74
N SER A 65 9.02 -7.76 12.26
CA SER A 65 8.13 -8.62 13.04
C SER A 65 8.28 -10.08 12.60
N LYS A 66 7.43 -10.96 13.09
CA LYS A 66 7.43 -12.38 12.67
C LYS A 66 7.20 -12.54 11.16
N PHE A 67 6.38 -11.68 10.57
CA PHE A 67 5.94 -11.82 9.19
C PHE A 67 5.97 -10.53 8.38
N SER A 68 6.69 -9.50 8.81
CA SER A 68 6.79 -8.28 8.01
C SER A 68 8.22 -7.75 7.91
N SER A 69 8.53 -7.12 6.79
CA SER A 69 9.68 -6.25 6.64
C SER A 69 9.29 -4.79 6.83
N ALA A 70 10.23 -3.95 7.23
CA ALA A 70 9.97 -2.53 7.36
C ALA A 70 9.61 -1.90 6.02
N GLY A 71 8.73 -0.89 6.04
CA GLY A 71 8.58 0.05 4.95
C GLY A 71 9.48 1.26 5.13
N VAL A 72 9.28 2.27 4.30
CA VAL A 72 9.91 3.59 4.43
C VAL A 72 8.81 4.65 4.47
N PRO A 73 8.16 4.87 5.63
CA PRO A 73 6.98 5.73 5.74
C PRO A 73 7.23 7.16 5.26
N ARG A 74 8.45 7.69 5.46
CA ARG A 74 8.86 9.01 4.98
C ARG A 74 8.76 9.14 3.45
N LEU A 75 8.92 8.05 2.73
CA LEU A 75 8.81 7.98 1.28
C LEU A 75 7.45 7.40 0.81
N GLY A 76 6.54 7.09 1.72
CA GLY A 76 5.28 6.45 1.39
C GLY A 76 5.43 5.01 0.91
N ILE A 77 6.58 4.37 1.17
CA ILE A 77 6.80 2.95 0.84
C ILE A 77 6.26 2.11 1.99
N PRO A 78 5.22 1.29 1.75
CA PRO A 78 4.60 0.49 2.80
C PRO A 78 5.54 -0.63 3.29
N GLU A 79 5.23 -1.17 4.46
CA GLU A 79 5.78 -2.45 4.90
C GLU A 79 5.25 -3.59 4.03
N VAL A 80 6.01 -4.68 3.96
CA VAL A 80 5.63 -5.88 3.21
C VAL A 80 5.27 -6.98 4.20
N TRP A 81 4.06 -7.50 4.08
CA TRP A 81 3.54 -8.57 4.94
C TRP A 81 3.62 -9.92 4.26
N CYS A 82 4.30 -10.84 4.90
CA CYS A 82 4.38 -12.24 4.50
C CYS A 82 3.34 -13.08 5.27
N THR A 83 3.02 -14.23 4.74
CA THR A 83 2.25 -15.25 5.44
C THR A 83 2.74 -16.63 5.07
N ASP A 84 2.74 -17.54 6.03
CA ASP A 84 2.85 -18.96 5.75
C ASP A 84 1.55 -19.46 5.14
N GLY A 85 1.62 -20.64 4.55
CA GLY A 85 0.44 -21.42 4.25
C GLY A 85 0.23 -21.78 2.80
N PRO A 86 1.03 -22.73 2.26
CA PRO A 86 0.76 -23.30 0.93
C PRO A 86 -0.57 -24.05 0.85
N HIS A 87 -1.15 -24.44 2.01
CA HIS A 87 -2.44 -25.14 2.12
C HIS A 87 -3.53 -24.25 2.73
N GLY A 88 -3.32 -22.96 2.83
CA GLY A 88 -4.24 -21.97 3.38
C GLY A 88 -3.50 -20.84 4.07
N ILE A 89 -4.10 -19.65 4.04
CA ILE A 89 -3.49 -18.47 4.66
C ILE A 89 -3.50 -18.66 6.17
N ARG A 90 -2.34 -18.56 6.80
CA ARG A 90 -2.19 -18.69 8.24
C ARG A 90 -2.96 -17.61 8.99
N PRO A 91 -3.61 -17.92 10.13
CA PRO A 91 -4.10 -16.92 11.07
C PRO A 91 -2.98 -15.98 11.56
N GLU A 92 -3.32 -14.74 11.86
CA GLU A 92 -2.36 -13.77 12.37
C GLU A 92 -1.78 -14.19 13.73
N VAL A 93 -0.50 -13.87 13.93
CA VAL A 93 0.18 -13.98 15.21
C VAL A 93 0.48 -12.58 15.77
N LEU A 94 0.76 -12.50 17.04
CA LEU A 94 1.21 -11.30 17.71
C LEU A 94 2.55 -10.84 17.10
N TRP A 95 2.83 -9.55 17.20
CA TRP A 95 3.99 -8.91 16.56
C TRP A 95 5.33 -9.62 16.90
N ASP A 96 5.55 -9.88 18.17
CA ASP A 96 6.82 -10.46 18.66
C ASP A 96 6.67 -11.88 19.22
N GLU A 97 5.46 -12.43 19.22
CA GLU A 97 5.15 -13.73 19.81
C GLU A 97 4.51 -14.66 18.78
N TRP A 98 4.53 -15.98 19.08
CA TRP A 98 3.93 -16.98 18.19
C TRP A 98 2.46 -17.26 18.51
N ASP A 99 1.91 -16.62 19.53
CA ASP A 99 0.51 -16.74 19.87
C ASP A 99 -0.37 -16.10 18.80
N GLN A 100 -1.53 -16.69 18.57
CA GLN A 100 -2.49 -16.13 17.60
C GLN A 100 -3.03 -14.79 18.11
N ALA A 101 -3.19 -13.84 17.19
CA ALA A 101 -3.74 -12.53 17.50
C ALA A 101 -5.21 -12.58 17.94
N GLY A 102 -5.92 -13.66 17.59
CA GLY A 102 -7.30 -13.89 18.01
C GLY A 102 -8.31 -12.92 17.41
N TRP A 103 -8.03 -12.42 16.21
CA TRP A 103 -8.95 -11.53 15.50
C TRP A 103 -10.21 -12.28 15.07
N THR A 104 -11.34 -11.61 15.09
CA THR A 104 -12.65 -12.22 14.76
C THR A 104 -12.76 -12.68 13.31
N ASN A 105 -11.97 -12.12 12.40
CA ASN A 105 -11.91 -12.46 10.98
C ASN A 105 -10.76 -13.43 10.63
N ASP A 106 -10.23 -14.12 11.60
CA ASP A 106 -9.04 -14.97 11.44
C ASP A 106 -9.32 -16.39 10.92
N SER A 107 -10.56 -16.64 10.49
CA SER A 107 -10.92 -17.89 9.80
C SER A 107 -10.31 -17.90 8.39
N CYS A 108 -9.66 -19.01 8.05
CA CYS A 108 -9.00 -19.20 6.77
C CYS A 108 -9.51 -20.48 6.09
N THR A 109 -9.43 -20.50 4.77
CA THR A 109 -9.78 -21.69 3.98
C THR A 109 -8.69 -22.75 4.15
N ALA A 110 -9.09 -23.98 4.51
CA ALA A 110 -8.22 -25.13 4.43
C ALA A 110 -8.21 -25.67 3.01
N PHE A 111 -7.16 -25.36 2.27
CA PHE A 111 -6.98 -25.87 0.90
C PHE A 111 -6.47 -27.31 0.90
N PRO A 112 -6.71 -28.08 -0.16
CA PRO A 112 -6.14 -29.42 -0.32
C PRO A 112 -4.60 -29.40 -0.25
N ALA A 113 -4.01 -30.50 0.23
CA ALA A 113 -2.56 -30.65 0.21
C ALA A 113 -2.00 -30.57 -1.22
N LEU A 114 -0.85 -29.91 -1.38
CA LEU A 114 -0.23 -29.74 -2.71
C LEU A 114 0.15 -31.06 -3.38
N THR A 115 0.46 -32.11 -2.59
CA THR A 115 0.67 -33.47 -3.12
C THR A 115 -0.61 -34.03 -3.75
N CYS A 116 -1.76 -33.73 -3.18
CA CYS A 116 -3.05 -34.12 -3.76
C CYS A 116 -3.31 -33.34 -5.06
N LEU A 117 -3.04 -32.04 -5.06
CA LEU A 117 -3.14 -31.21 -6.26
C LEU A 117 -2.21 -31.71 -7.37
N ALA A 118 -0.94 -31.98 -7.05
CA ALA A 118 0.04 -32.49 -8.00
C ALA A 118 -0.38 -33.84 -8.60
N ALA A 119 -0.98 -34.73 -7.80
CA ALA A 119 -1.46 -36.01 -8.25
C ALA A 119 -2.59 -35.93 -9.31
N THR A 120 -3.23 -34.77 -9.45
CA THR A 120 -4.27 -34.56 -10.48
C THR A 120 -3.67 -34.43 -11.88
N TRP A 121 -2.42 -34.05 -12.02
CA TRP A 121 -1.77 -33.68 -13.28
C TRP A 121 -2.58 -32.67 -14.11
N ASN A 122 -3.34 -31.81 -13.44
CA ASN A 122 -4.27 -30.86 -14.05
C ASN A 122 -3.78 -29.41 -13.85
N PRO A 123 -3.21 -28.76 -14.88
CA PRO A 123 -2.73 -27.39 -14.81
C PRO A 123 -3.83 -26.37 -14.50
N GLU A 124 -5.06 -26.58 -15.00
CA GLU A 124 -6.19 -25.69 -14.76
C GLU A 124 -6.59 -25.72 -13.29
N MET A 125 -6.56 -26.90 -12.67
CA MET A 125 -6.81 -27.03 -11.23
C MET A 125 -5.73 -26.33 -10.42
N SER A 126 -4.46 -26.44 -10.83
CA SER A 126 -3.36 -25.72 -10.20
C SER A 126 -3.52 -24.21 -10.32
N ALA A 127 -3.93 -23.72 -11.49
CA ALA A 127 -4.21 -22.31 -11.70
C ALA A 127 -5.38 -21.81 -10.84
N LEU A 128 -6.47 -22.59 -10.73
CA LEU A 128 -7.59 -22.27 -9.87
C LEU A 128 -7.19 -22.22 -8.40
N TYR A 129 -6.40 -23.19 -7.95
CA TYR A 129 -5.85 -23.23 -6.60
C TYR A 129 -5.03 -21.96 -6.29
N GLY A 130 -4.04 -21.64 -7.14
CA GLY A 130 -3.19 -20.47 -6.98
C GLY A 130 -4.00 -19.17 -6.97
N LYS A 131 -5.00 -19.05 -7.85
CA LYS A 131 -5.90 -17.90 -7.87
C LYS A 131 -6.67 -17.76 -6.56
N SER A 132 -7.29 -18.84 -6.09
CA SER A 132 -8.13 -18.79 -4.89
C SER A 132 -7.35 -18.46 -3.62
N ILE A 133 -6.18 -19.07 -3.43
CA ILE A 133 -5.32 -18.76 -2.28
C ILE A 133 -4.73 -17.35 -2.36
N GLY A 134 -4.41 -16.89 -3.57
CA GLY A 134 -3.92 -15.53 -3.81
C GLY A 134 -4.99 -14.47 -3.54
N GLU A 135 -6.24 -14.72 -3.90
CA GLU A 135 -7.35 -13.83 -3.59
C GLU A 135 -7.59 -13.74 -2.08
N GLU A 136 -7.52 -14.85 -1.35
CA GLU A 136 -7.63 -14.86 0.11
C GLU A 136 -6.45 -14.14 0.77
N ALA A 137 -5.22 -14.34 0.29
CA ALA A 137 -4.04 -13.62 0.77
C ALA A 137 -4.21 -12.10 0.63
N ARG A 138 -4.66 -11.63 -0.53
CA ARG A 138 -4.92 -10.20 -0.76
C ARG A 138 -6.04 -9.65 0.11
N TYR A 139 -7.13 -10.40 0.29
CA TYR A 139 -8.21 -10.02 1.20
C TYR A 139 -7.71 -9.85 2.65
N ARG A 140 -6.70 -10.61 3.04
CA ARG A 140 -6.05 -10.54 4.35
C ARG A 140 -4.82 -9.63 4.39
N GLU A 141 -4.68 -8.77 3.37
CA GLU A 141 -3.60 -7.77 3.28
C GLU A 141 -2.20 -8.39 3.34
N LYS A 142 -2.03 -9.55 2.69
CA LYS A 142 -0.71 -10.20 2.56
C LYS A 142 -0.13 -9.96 1.18
N ASP A 143 1.13 -9.56 1.16
CA ASP A 143 1.88 -9.26 -0.07
C ASP A 143 2.62 -10.47 -0.60
N ILE A 144 3.11 -11.33 0.31
CA ILE A 144 3.92 -12.50 -0.02
C ILE A 144 3.37 -13.74 0.67
N LEU A 145 3.06 -14.76 -0.11
CA LEU A 145 2.80 -16.10 0.37
C LEU A 145 4.10 -16.92 0.38
N LEU A 146 4.49 -17.41 1.54
CA LEU A 146 5.65 -18.28 1.71
C LEU A 146 5.26 -19.72 1.33
N GLY A 147 5.39 -20.02 0.06
CA GLY A 147 5.04 -21.28 -0.57
C GLY A 147 5.49 -21.32 -2.02
N PRO A 148 5.24 -22.41 -2.74
CA PRO A 148 4.80 -23.74 -2.28
C PRO A 148 5.88 -24.45 -1.46
N GLY A 149 5.45 -25.42 -0.61
CA GLY A 149 6.35 -26.26 0.17
C GLY A 149 6.50 -27.64 -0.45
#